data_2ce309c9e8c2d60621ad1847e7edc78d
#
_entry.id   2ce309c9e8c2d60621ad1847e7edc78d
#
_cell.length_a   1.000
_cell.length_b   1.000
_cell.length_c   1.000
_cell.angle_alpha   90.00
_cell.angle_beta   90.00
_cell.angle_gamma   90.00
#
_symmetry.space_group_name_H-M   'P 1'
#
loop_
_entity.id
_entity.type
_entity.pdbx_description
1 polymer ?
#
loop_
_entity_poly.entity_id
_entity_poly.type
_entity_poly.pdbx_seq_one_letter_code
_entity_poly.pdbx_strand_id
1 'polypeptide(L)'
;MDALWRSGFERGGQGWPSVKLGYERFCARLTQLGHSADTLPEHVEAVYVCAASAHGDDAACRAIEERYFGGLRSAIARVDGRKDFIDEVLQLLRVHLFSGEVPKIQTYTGRGPLDRWLRTVAMRMAFRQKKARSRLRSTEPDAPELAAAPTSRRVDGSEEPFKAVYAHAFERALEEAFRTLTSRERAVLRLHFAEGMNIDEIGRVYAVHRATVARWIAGYREGLAKSVRARLETKFGQLTRDEFDSLFSLVYEQLDLSVTALLRNSVQFGGIATTELGSSKD
;
A
#
# COMPACT_ATOMS: atom_id res chain seq x y z
N MET A 1 -7.66 -32.99 -16.26
CA MET A 1 -7.82 -32.15 -15.05
C MET A 1 -7.23 -30.76 -15.15
N ASP A 2 -6.51 -30.41 -16.22
CA ASP A 2 -5.72 -29.14 -16.29
C ASP A 2 -6.26 -28.08 -17.24
N ALA A 3 -7.50 -28.19 -17.74
CA ALA A 3 -8.00 -27.29 -18.77
C ALA A 3 -8.06 -25.83 -18.31
N LEU A 4 -8.48 -25.58 -17.05
CA LEU A 4 -8.57 -24.24 -16.49
C LEU A 4 -7.18 -23.61 -16.30
N TRP A 5 -6.21 -24.36 -15.77
CA TRP A 5 -4.84 -23.89 -15.60
C TRP A 5 -4.14 -23.67 -16.94
N ARG A 6 -4.42 -24.51 -17.95
CA ARG A 6 -3.92 -24.28 -19.33
C ARG A 6 -4.46 -22.98 -19.91
N SER A 7 -5.76 -22.75 -19.77
CA SER A 7 -6.38 -21.47 -20.18
C SER A 7 -5.75 -20.26 -19.45
N GLY A 8 -5.51 -20.39 -18.14
CA GLY A 8 -4.82 -19.34 -17.37
C GLY A 8 -3.38 -19.10 -17.83
N PHE A 9 -2.66 -20.17 -18.16
CA PHE A 9 -1.30 -20.11 -18.70
C PHE A 9 -1.26 -19.44 -20.08
N GLU A 10 -2.17 -19.80 -20.99
CA GLU A 10 -2.30 -19.19 -22.31
C GLU A 10 -2.62 -17.70 -22.23
N ARG A 11 -3.57 -17.33 -21.35
CA ARG A 11 -3.90 -15.92 -21.07
C ARG A 11 -2.67 -15.16 -20.56
N GLY A 12 -1.90 -15.78 -19.66
CA GLY A 12 -0.64 -15.22 -19.17
C GLY A 12 0.35 -14.94 -20.29
N GLY A 13 0.57 -15.92 -21.17
CA GLY A 13 1.44 -15.77 -22.33
C GLY A 13 0.95 -14.73 -23.35
N GLN A 14 -0.37 -14.63 -23.57
CA GLN A 14 -0.97 -13.59 -24.43
C GLN A 14 -0.83 -12.19 -23.83
N GLY A 15 -1.04 -12.05 -22.53
CA GLY A 15 -0.91 -10.77 -21.80
C GLY A 15 0.54 -10.27 -21.71
N TRP A 16 1.52 -11.21 -21.84
CA TRP A 16 2.96 -10.94 -21.72
C TRP A 16 3.78 -11.67 -22.78
N PRO A 17 3.69 -11.29 -24.07
CA PRO A 17 4.28 -12.05 -25.17
C PRO A 17 5.81 -12.21 -25.12
N SER A 18 6.51 -11.27 -24.48
CA SER A 18 7.96 -11.30 -24.31
C SER A 18 8.44 -12.22 -23.18
N VAL A 19 7.52 -12.72 -22.34
CA VAL A 19 7.84 -13.48 -21.13
C VAL A 19 7.68 -14.97 -21.39
N LYS A 20 8.67 -15.75 -20.97
CA LYS A 20 8.68 -17.22 -21.13
C LYS A 20 8.66 -17.90 -19.76
N LEU A 21 7.51 -18.45 -19.38
CA LEU A 21 7.35 -19.26 -18.18
C LEU A 21 6.99 -20.70 -18.59
N GLY A 22 7.68 -21.70 -18.05
CA GLY A 22 7.29 -23.11 -18.25
C GLY A 22 5.98 -23.42 -17.54
N TYR A 23 5.12 -24.24 -18.17
CA TYR A 23 3.81 -24.63 -17.61
C TYR A 23 3.92 -25.24 -16.22
N GLU A 24 4.91 -26.10 -15.97
CA GLU A 24 5.14 -26.71 -14.67
C GLU A 24 5.40 -25.67 -13.56
N ARG A 25 6.20 -24.64 -13.84
CA ARG A 25 6.49 -23.55 -12.90
C ARG A 25 5.25 -22.71 -12.62
N PHE A 26 4.42 -22.50 -13.63
CA PHE A 26 3.14 -21.83 -13.47
C PHE A 26 2.21 -22.62 -12.56
N CYS A 27 2.07 -23.94 -12.78
CA CYS A 27 1.28 -24.84 -11.94
C CYS A 27 1.79 -24.88 -10.50
N ALA A 28 3.11 -25.01 -10.31
CA ALA A 28 3.74 -24.94 -8.99
C ALA A 28 3.42 -23.64 -8.27
N ARG A 29 3.41 -22.53 -9.00
CA ARG A 29 3.04 -21.23 -8.44
C ARG A 29 1.59 -21.18 -7.99
N LEU A 30 0.65 -21.67 -8.78
CA LEU A 30 -0.78 -21.73 -8.41
C LEU A 30 -1.00 -22.60 -7.17
N THR A 31 -0.33 -23.75 -7.10
CA THR A 31 -0.36 -24.64 -5.93
C THR A 31 0.16 -23.93 -4.68
N GLN A 32 1.28 -23.22 -4.75
CA GLN A 32 1.82 -22.42 -3.65
C GLN A 32 0.85 -21.32 -3.16
N LEU A 33 0.02 -20.78 -4.06
CA LEU A 33 -1.01 -19.80 -3.74
C LEU A 33 -2.29 -20.43 -3.15
N GLY A 34 -2.36 -21.77 -3.06
CA GLY A 34 -3.48 -22.51 -2.52
C GLY A 34 -4.62 -22.72 -3.53
N HIS A 35 -4.34 -22.60 -4.84
CA HIS A 35 -5.31 -22.95 -5.88
C HIS A 35 -5.30 -24.43 -6.17
N SER A 36 -6.48 -24.99 -6.45
CA SER A 36 -6.71 -26.34 -6.97
C SER A 36 -6.98 -26.29 -8.48
N ALA A 37 -7.02 -27.45 -9.14
CA ALA A 37 -7.14 -27.52 -10.60
C ALA A 37 -8.41 -26.88 -11.19
N ASP A 38 -9.41 -26.62 -10.35
CA ASP A 38 -10.70 -25.99 -10.65
C ASP A 38 -10.77 -24.50 -10.25
N THR A 39 -9.66 -23.90 -9.77
CA THR A 39 -9.62 -22.50 -9.36
C THR A 39 -8.43 -21.75 -9.99
N LEU A 40 -8.66 -20.47 -10.30
CA LEU A 40 -7.63 -19.53 -10.75
C LEU A 40 -7.69 -18.23 -9.92
N PRO A 41 -6.55 -17.54 -9.75
CA PRO A 41 -6.58 -16.19 -9.21
C PRO A 41 -7.27 -15.23 -10.19
N GLU A 42 -7.92 -14.20 -9.67
CA GLU A 42 -8.62 -13.17 -10.46
C GLU A 42 -7.68 -12.53 -11.50
N HIS A 43 -6.44 -12.25 -11.10
CA HIS A 43 -5.42 -11.63 -11.95
C HIS A 43 -4.33 -12.65 -12.36
N VAL A 44 -4.74 -13.75 -12.99
CA VAL A 44 -3.85 -14.87 -13.37
C VAL A 44 -2.72 -14.44 -14.30
N GLU A 45 -2.95 -13.48 -15.20
CA GLU A 45 -1.94 -12.94 -16.12
C GLU A 45 -0.83 -12.21 -15.37
N ALA A 46 -1.18 -11.48 -14.31
CA ALA A 46 -0.21 -10.84 -13.43
C ALA A 46 0.55 -11.88 -12.58
N VAL A 47 -0.11 -12.96 -12.14
CA VAL A 47 0.59 -14.09 -11.46
C VAL A 47 1.59 -14.75 -12.38
N TYR A 48 1.28 -14.90 -13.68
CA TYR A 48 2.18 -15.46 -14.67
C TYR A 48 3.49 -14.66 -14.78
N VAL A 49 3.41 -13.35 -15.02
CA VAL A 49 4.61 -12.50 -15.14
C VAL A 49 5.39 -12.40 -13.82
N CYS A 50 4.70 -12.36 -12.68
CA CYS A 50 5.35 -12.36 -11.37
C CYS A 50 6.08 -13.68 -11.10
N ALA A 51 5.50 -14.82 -11.50
CA ALA A 51 6.15 -16.11 -11.38
C ALA A 51 7.42 -16.21 -12.26
N ALA A 52 7.37 -15.74 -13.50
CA ALA A 52 8.53 -15.69 -14.39
C ALA A 52 9.64 -14.80 -13.82
N SER A 53 9.30 -13.60 -13.40
CA SER A 53 10.23 -12.65 -12.78
C SER A 53 10.89 -13.23 -11.51
N ALA A 54 10.11 -13.92 -10.67
CA ALA A 54 10.62 -14.56 -9.46
C ALA A 54 11.61 -15.70 -9.74
N HIS A 55 11.59 -16.27 -10.93
CA HIS A 55 12.55 -17.27 -11.40
C HIS A 55 13.74 -16.67 -12.18
N GLY A 56 13.90 -15.33 -12.14
CA GLY A 56 15.02 -14.65 -12.77
C GLY A 56 14.88 -14.41 -14.27
N ASP A 57 13.64 -14.39 -14.80
CA ASP A 57 13.41 -14.00 -16.21
C ASP A 57 13.54 -12.48 -16.35
N ASP A 58 14.66 -12.04 -16.95
CA ASP A 58 14.93 -10.62 -17.20
C ASP A 58 13.87 -9.95 -18.10
N ALA A 59 13.28 -10.70 -19.04
CA ALA A 59 12.22 -10.17 -19.88
C ALA A 59 10.96 -9.87 -19.06
N ALA A 60 10.62 -10.72 -18.09
CA ALA A 60 9.53 -10.50 -17.17
C ALA A 60 9.79 -9.28 -16.26
N CYS A 61 11.01 -9.14 -15.73
CA CYS A 61 11.39 -7.97 -14.92
C CYS A 61 11.25 -6.68 -15.72
N ARG A 62 11.81 -6.63 -16.95
CA ARG A 62 11.68 -5.46 -17.84
C ARG A 62 10.23 -5.16 -18.20
N ALA A 63 9.43 -6.17 -18.54
CA ALA A 63 8.03 -5.98 -18.88
C ALA A 63 7.21 -5.36 -17.72
N ILE A 64 7.48 -5.77 -16.47
CA ILE A 64 6.88 -5.18 -15.27
C ILE A 64 7.35 -3.72 -15.13
N GLU A 65 8.63 -3.43 -15.30
CA GLU A 65 9.17 -2.07 -15.19
C GLU A 65 8.56 -1.14 -16.24
N GLU A 66 8.59 -1.52 -17.50
CA GLU A 66 8.05 -0.74 -18.61
C GLU A 66 6.57 -0.40 -18.41
N ARG A 67 5.79 -1.37 -17.94
CA ARG A 67 4.35 -1.21 -17.81
C ARG A 67 3.94 -0.38 -16.58
N TYR A 68 4.67 -0.48 -15.45
CA TYR A 68 4.20 0.06 -14.17
C TYR A 68 5.08 1.15 -13.58
N PHE A 69 6.39 1.20 -13.85
CA PHE A 69 7.28 2.13 -13.14
C PHE A 69 7.04 3.60 -13.47
N GLY A 70 6.50 3.91 -14.65
CA GLY A 70 6.05 5.28 -14.97
C GLY A 70 5.00 5.81 -13.98
N GLY A 71 4.00 4.99 -13.68
CA GLY A 71 2.96 5.30 -12.69
C GLY A 71 3.51 5.36 -11.25
N LEU A 72 4.46 4.47 -10.91
CA LEU A 72 5.11 4.47 -9.61
C LEU A 72 5.97 5.72 -9.40
N ARG A 73 6.70 6.18 -10.42
CA ARG A 73 7.46 7.44 -10.40
C ARG A 73 6.57 8.62 -9.99
N SER A 74 5.41 8.74 -10.62
CA SER A 74 4.43 9.79 -10.31
C SER A 74 3.87 9.68 -8.87
N ALA A 75 3.67 8.46 -8.38
CA ALA A 75 3.22 8.24 -7.01
C ALA A 75 4.31 8.61 -5.98
N ILE A 76 5.56 8.20 -6.20
CA ILE A 76 6.71 8.52 -5.33
C ILE A 76 6.95 10.03 -5.28
N ALA A 77 6.81 10.73 -6.42
CA ALA A 77 6.97 12.18 -6.50
C ALA A 77 6.01 12.95 -5.58
N ARG A 78 4.86 12.40 -5.22
CA ARG A 78 3.94 12.99 -4.23
C ARG A 78 4.48 12.93 -2.80
N VAL A 79 5.39 12.01 -2.50
CA VAL A 79 6.05 11.91 -1.18
C VAL A 79 7.21 12.89 -1.09
N ASP A 80 8.03 12.93 -2.14
CA ASP A 80 9.15 13.85 -2.29
C ASP A 80 9.43 14.04 -3.79
N GLY A 81 9.25 15.27 -4.28
CA GLY A 81 9.35 15.61 -5.72
C GLY A 81 10.78 15.69 -6.24
N ARG A 82 11.82 15.51 -5.41
CA ARG A 82 13.22 15.58 -5.84
C ARG A 82 13.56 14.37 -6.71
N LYS A 83 14.21 14.65 -7.83
CA LYS A 83 14.56 13.60 -8.80
C LYS A 83 15.45 12.52 -8.20
N ASP A 84 16.48 12.90 -7.43
CA ASP A 84 17.40 12.00 -6.75
C ASP A 84 16.66 11.04 -5.79
N PHE A 85 15.68 11.56 -5.06
CA PHE A 85 14.85 10.74 -4.16
C PHE A 85 14.01 9.73 -4.93
N ILE A 86 13.37 10.17 -6.02
CA ILE A 86 12.52 9.30 -6.83
C ILE A 86 13.35 8.18 -7.45
N ASP A 87 14.50 8.52 -8.04
CA ASP A 87 15.37 7.55 -8.70
C ASP A 87 15.95 6.55 -7.71
N GLU A 88 16.34 6.99 -6.51
CA GLU A 88 16.80 6.12 -5.43
C GLU A 88 15.71 5.15 -4.97
N VAL A 89 14.49 5.64 -4.73
CA VAL A 89 13.38 4.76 -4.31
C VAL A 89 13.03 3.74 -5.39
N LEU A 90 13.04 4.12 -6.66
CA LEU A 90 12.81 3.18 -7.76
C LEU A 90 13.92 2.14 -7.87
N GLN A 91 15.17 2.52 -7.65
CA GLN A 91 16.29 1.58 -7.62
C GLN A 91 16.20 0.59 -6.46
N LEU A 92 15.90 1.08 -5.26
CA LEU A 92 15.65 0.24 -4.11
C LEU A 92 14.46 -0.71 -4.35
N LEU A 93 13.42 -0.23 -5.01
CA LEU A 93 12.26 -1.03 -5.37
C LEU A 93 12.62 -2.17 -6.32
N ARG A 94 13.44 -1.92 -7.35
CA ARG A 94 13.95 -2.97 -8.26
C ARG A 94 14.64 -4.07 -7.49
N VAL A 95 15.61 -3.70 -6.67
CA VAL A 95 16.36 -4.66 -5.86
C VAL A 95 15.41 -5.44 -4.95
N HIS A 96 14.48 -4.77 -4.28
CA HIS A 96 13.54 -5.41 -3.36
C HIS A 96 12.55 -6.35 -4.08
N LEU A 97 12.10 -5.98 -5.28
CA LEU A 97 11.13 -6.78 -6.04
C LEU A 97 11.78 -8.02 -6.67
N PHE A 98 12.97 -7.87 -7.25
CA PHE A 98 13.51 -8.84 -8.19
C PHE A 98 14.77 -9.57 -7.67
N SER A 99 15.38 -9.11 -6.57
CA SER A 99 16.64 -9.67 -6.06
C SER A 99 16.49 -10.32 -4.68
N GLY A 100 17.45 -11.19 -4.33
CA GLY A 100 17.50 -11.91 -3.05
C GLY A 100 17.01 -13.35 -3.15
N GLU A 101 17.20 -14.14 -2.08
CA GLU A 101 16.77 -15.55 -2.03
C GLU A 101 15.26 -15.71 -2.21
N VAL A 102 14.47 -14.76 -1.70
CA VAL A 102 13.01 -14.70 -1.86
C VAL A 102 12.63 -13.30 -2.35
N PRO A 103 12.64 -13.06 -3.68
CA PRO A 103 12.24 -11.79 -4.27
C PRO A 103 10.83 -11.38 -3.83
N LYS A 104 10.62 -10.10 -3.51
CA LYS A 104 9.33 -9.61 -2.99
C LYS A 104 8.18 -9.88 -3.95
N ILE A 105 8.43 -9.92 -5.25
CA ILE A 105 7.45 -10.21 -6.29
C ILE A 105 6.75 -11.57 -6.08
N GLN A 106 7.42 -12.54 -5.44
CA GLN A 106 6.83 -13.83 -5.07
C GLN A 106 5.70 -13.71 -4.05
N THR A 107 5.57 -12.60 -3.35
CA THR A 107 4.48 -12.44 -2.36
C THR A 107 3.18 -11.91 -2.98
N TYR A 108 3.17 -11.61 -4.28
CA TYR A 108 1.95 -11.22 -4.99
C TYR A 108 1.04 -12.44 -5.20
N THR A 109 -0.23 -12.34 -4.79
CA THR A 109 -1.17 -13.47 -4.73
C THR A 109 -2.23 -13.47 -5.84
N GLY A 110 -2.28 -12.44 -6.67
CA GLY A 110 -3.30 -12.33 -7.72
C GLY A 110 -4.72 -11.97 -7.25
N ARG A 111 -4.90 -11.56 -5.98
CA ARG A 111 -6.21 -11.17 -5.41
C ARG A 111 -6.63 -9.74 -5.76
N GLY A 112 -5.79 -8.97 -6.40
CA GLY A 112 -6.08 -7.61 -6.81
C GLY A 112 -5.08 -7.15 -7.87
N PRO A 113 -5.31 -6.01 -8.55
CA PRO A 113 -4.47 -5.52 -9.63
C PRO A 113 -3.00 -5.35 -9.22
N LEU A 114 -2.08 -5.78 -10.09
CA LEU A 114 -0.64 -5.75 -9.82
C LEU A 114 -0.10 -4.32 -9.63
N ASP A 115 -0.60 -3.35 -10.40
CA ASP A 115 -0.24 -1.94 -10.28
C ASP A 115 -0.53 -1.39 -8.87
N ARG A 116 -1.69 -1.72 -8.30
CA ARG A 116 -2.06 -1.33 -6.94
C ARG A 116 -1.13 -1.96 -5.90
N TRP A 117 -0.80 -3.24 -6.06
CA TRP A 117 0.11 -3.92 -5.16
C TRP A 117 1.53 -3.32 -5.24
N LEU A 118 2.06 -3.09 -6.46
CA LEU A 118 3.36 -2.46 -6.69
C LEU A 118 3.40 -1.05 -6.09
N ARG A 119 2.34 -0.27 -6.28
CA ARG A 119 2.22 1.07 -5.70
C ARG A 119 2.29 1.03 -4.18
N THR A 120 1.60 0.11 -3.52
CA THR A 120 1.66 -0.07 -2.07
C THR A 120 3.09 -0.37 -1.60
N VAL A 121 3.81 -1.25 -2.30
CA VAL A 121 5.21 -1.57 -1.97
C VAL A 121 6.10 -0.33 -2.16
N ALA A 122 5.99 0.37 -3.30
CA ALA A 122 6.78 1.56 -3.62
C ALA A 122 6.55 2.69 -2.60
N MET A 123 5.29 2.95 -2.22
CA MET A 123 4.94 3.99 -1.26
C MET A 123 5.51 3.71 0.13
N ARG A 124 5.45 2.44 0.61
CA ARG A 124 6.09 2.05 1.87
C ARG A 124 7.59 2.30 1.85
N MET A 125 8.25 1.98 0.74
CA MET A 125 9.68 2.23 0.57
C MET A 125 9.98 3.74 0.54
N ALA A 126 9.20 4.54 -0.19
CA ALA A 126 9.37 5.99 -0.26
C ALA A 126 9.24 6.64 1.13
N PHE A 127 8.27 6.24 1.95
CA PHE A 127 8.12 6.75 3.30
C PHE A 127 9.28 6.34 4.23
N ARG A 128 9.73 5.08 4.14
CA ARG A 128 10.91 4.61 4.89
C ARG A 128 12.15 5.42 4.54
N GLN A 129 12.38 5.64 3.25
CA GLN A 129 13.53 6.40 2.76
C GLN A 129 13.46 7.88 3.16
N LYS A 130 12.28 8.49 3.09
CA LYS A 130 12.07 9.88 3.56
C LYS A 130 12.37 10.00 5.06
N LYS A 131 11.92 9.03 5.87
CA LYS A 131 12.19 8.99 7.31
C LYS A 131 13.68 8.79 7.60
N ALA A 132 14.36 7.90 6.87
CA ALA A 132 15.82 7.67 7.01
C ALA A 132 16.61 8.96 6.70
N ARG A 133 16.30 9.63 5.58
CA ARG A 133 16.93 10.90 5.21
C ARG A 133 16.65 12.03 6.23
N SER A 134 15.46 12.09 6.82
CA SER A 134 15.13 13.07 7.87
C SER A 134 15.95 12.85 9.13
N ARG A 135 16.16 11.59 9.54
CA ARG A 135 16.98 11.25 10.71
C ARG A 135 18.46 11.64 10.52
N LEU A 136 19.00 11.40 9.33
CA LEU A 136 20.37 11.80 8.99
C LEU A 136 20.58 13.32 9.07
N ARG A 137 19.59 14.11 8.61
CA ARG A 137 19.63 15.57 8.71
C ARG A 137 19.51 16.10 10.14
N SER A 138 18.79 15.40 11.01
CA SER A 138 18.64 15.78 12.42
C SER A 138 19.89 15.51 13.26
N THR A 139 20.87 14.81 12.70
CA THR A 139 22.17 14.52 13.35
C THR A 139 23.24 15.56 12.97
N GLU A 140 22.98 16.46 12.02
CA GLU A 140 23.82 17.61 11.69
C GLU A 140 23.27 18.84 12.44
N PRO A 141 24.05 19.48 13.35
CA PRO A 141 23.66 20.73 13.98
C PRO A 141 23.84 21.86 12.95
N ASP A 142 22.78 22.61 12.70
CA ASP A 142 22.63 23.75 11.80
C ASP A 142 22.07 23.48 10.39
N ALA A 143 20.73 23.36 10.34
CA ALA A 143 19.99 23.84 9.18
C ALA A 143 18.62 24.36 9.63
N PRO A 144 18.21 25.58 9.23
CA PRO A 144 16.95 26.19 9.64
C PRO A 144 15.78 25.36 9.09
N GLU A 145 14.88 25.02 10.00
CA GLU A 145 13.64 24.31 9.75
C GLU A 145 12.70 25.18 8.93
N LEU A 146 12.75 25.06 7.60
CA LEU A 146 11.68 25.58 6.76
C LEU A 146 10.56 24.54 6.75
N ALA A 147 9.57 24.78 7.60
CA ALA A 147 8.29 24.07 7.60
C ALA A 147 7.61 24.25 6.23
N ALA A 148 7.84 23.33 5.31
CA ALA A 148 7.06 23.24 4.10
C ALA A 148 5.75 22.53 4.43
N ALA A 149 4.70 23.32 4.62
CA ALA A 149 3.32 22.85 4.55
C ALA A 149 3.11 22.07 3.24
N PRO A 150 2.31 20.99 3.23
CA PRO A 150 2.01 20.28 2.01
C PRO A 150 1.18 21.19 1.11
N THR A 151 1.84 21.81 0.15
CA THR A 151 1.16 22.51 -0.94
C THR A 151 0.44 21.46 -1.79
N SER A 152 -0.88 21.46 -1.70
CA SER A 152 -1.76 20.78 -2.64
C SER A 152 -1.50 21.34 -4.03
N ARG A 153 -0.72 20.61 -4.82
CA ARG A 153 -0.49 20.97 -6.23
C ARG A 153 -1.75 20.60 -7.00
N ARG A 154 -2.38 21.63 -7.54
CA ARG A 154 -3.48 21.55 -8.51
C ARG A 154 -3.08 20.62 -9.65
N VAL A 155 -3.92 19.63 -9.90
CA VAL A 155 -3.90 18.81 -11.12
C VAL A 155 -4.74 19.55 -12.15
N ASP A 156 -4.21 19.72 -13.36
CA ASP A 156 -4.79 20.48 -14.46
C ASP A 156 -6.16 19.98 -14.91
N GLY A 157 -6.98 20.95 -15.25
CA GLY A 157 -8.42 20.89 -15.36
C GLY A 157 -9.00 20.17 -16.57
N SER A 158 -10.17 19.65 -16.35
CA SER A 158 -11.43 19.72 -17.11
C SER A 158 -12.53 18.75 -16.63
N GLU A 159 -12.28 17.94 -15.56
CA GLU A 159 -13.33 17.13 -14.92
C GLU A 159 -13.47 17.42 -13.40
N GLU A 160 -13.09 18.59 -12.96
CA GLU A 160 -12.53 18.92 -11.66
C GLU A 160 -13.52 19.35 -10.54
N PRO A 161 -14.69 19.96 -10.75
CA PRO A 161 -15.48 20.39 -9.60
C PRO A 161 -16.06 19.18 -8.83
N PHE A 162 -16.43 18.13 -9.54
CA PHE A 162 -17.05 16.94 -8.95
C PHE A 162 -16.03 16.10 -8.16
N LYS A 163 -14.87 15.83 -8.74
CA LYS A 163 -13.79 15.07 -8.09
C LYS A 163 -13.24 15.77 -6.84
N ALA A 164 -13.13 17.10 -6.85
CA ALA A 164 -12.65 17.88 -5.71
C ALA A 164 -13.62 17.84 -4.51
N VAL A 165 -14.93 17.93 -4.76
CA VAL A 165 -15.96 17.83 -3.71
C VAL A 165 -15.96 16.46 -3.05
N TYR A 166 -15.84 15.39 -3.83
CA TYR A 166 -15.78 14.03 -3.31
C TYR A 166 -14.47 13.74 -2.58
N ALA A 167 -13.33 14.22 -3.08
CA ALA A 167 -12.04 14.07 -2.41
C ALA A 167 -12.04 14.70 -1.02
N HIS A 168 -12.53 15.94 -0.89
CA HIS A 168 -12.63 16.61 0.41
C HIS A 168 -13.63 15.94 1.37
N ALA A 169 -14.77 15.49 0.84
CA ALA A 169 -15.75 14.76 1.65
C ALA A 169 -15.19 13.42 2.15
N PHE A 170 -14.40 12.76 1.32
CA PHE A 170 -13.72 11.52 1.70
C PHE A 170 -12.63 11.76 2.76
N GLU A 171 -11.78 12.77 2.60
CA GLU A 171 -10.78 13.13 3.61
C GLU A 171 -11.44 13.36 4.98
N ARG A 172 -12.52 14.12 5.02
CA ARG A 172 -13.30 14.33 6.26
C ARG A 172 -13.90 13.04 6.80
N ALA A 173 -14.52 12.23 5.94
CA ALA A 173 -15.10 10.95 6.35
C ALA A 173 -14.03 10.00 6.90
N LEU A 174 -12.83 10.02 6.32
CA LEU A 174 -11.70 9.25 6.77
C LEU A 174 -11.17 9.75 8.14
N GLU A 175 -11.01 11.06 8.31
CA GLU A 175 -10.60 11.65 9.60
C GLU A 175 -11.57 11.28 10.72
N GLU A 176 -12.88 11.40 10.46
CA GLU A 176 -13.91 11.03 11.40
C GLU A 176 -13.91 9.52 11.70
N ALA A 177 -13.71 8.67 10.68
CA ALA A 177 -13.56 7.24 10.87
C ALA A 177 -12.32 6.90 11.71
N PHE A 178 -11.22 7.61 11.51
CA PHE A 178 -10.01 7.47 12.31
C PHE A 178 -10.21 7.82 13.80
N ARG A 179 -11.02 8.82 14.08
CA ARG A 179 -11.33 9.21 15.48
C ARG A 179 -12.11 8.12 16.21
N THR A 180 -12.84 7.27 15.50
CA THR A 180 -13.60 6.15 16.11
C THR A 180 -12.75 4.91 16.39
N LEU A 181 -11.52 4.83 15.87
CA LEU A 181 -10.62 3.72 16.17
C LEU A 181 -10.20 3.72 17.65
N THR A 182 -10.11 2.53 18.21
CA THR A 182 -9.52 2.33 19.55
C THR A 182 -8.02 2.66 19.54
N SER A 183 -7.45 2.90 20.70
CA SER A 183 -6.01 3.17 20.85
C SER A 183 -5.14 2.05 20.30
N ARG A 184 -5.58 0.79 20.44
CA ARG A 184 -4.88 -0.38 19.90
C ARG A 184 -4.91 -0.42 18.38
N GLU A 185 -6.07 -0.20 17.77
CA GLU A 185 -6.24 -0.17 16.31
C GLU A 185 -5.36 0.91 15.69
N ARG A 186 -5.39 2.12 16.24
CA ARG A 186 -4.51 3.22 15.83
C ARG A 186 -3.04 2.86 15.97
N ALA A 187 -2.63 2.23 17.08
CA ALA A 187 -1.25 1.84 17.30
C ALA A 187 -0.77 0.80 16.28
N VAL A 188 -1.55 -0.26 16.02
CA VAL A 188 -1.21 -1.30 15.05
C VAL A 188 -1.13 -0.73 13.63
N LEU A 189 -2.11 0.10 13.24
CA LEU A 189 -2.10 0.75 11.93
C LEU A 189 -0.91 1.71 11.80
N ARG A 190 -0.57 2.47 12.88
CA ARG A 190 0.60 3.36 12.89
C ARG A 190 1.90 2.59 12.72
N LEU A 191 2.10 1.51 13.46
CA LEU A 191 3.29 0.67 13.34
C LEU A 191 3.43 0.12 11.91
N HIS A 192 2.33 -0.30 11.30
CA HIS A 192 2.35 -0.87 9.97
C HIS A 192 2.53 0.18 8.87
N PHE A 193 1.72 1.25 8.86
CA PHE A 193 1.67 2.22 7.74
C PHE A 193 2.64 3.39 7.93
N ALA A 194 2.75 3.95 9.12
CA ALA A 194 3.60 5.12 9.37
C ALA A 194 5.04 4.74 9.75
N GLU A 195 5.22 3.70 10.57
CA GLU A 195 6.54 3.22 10.99
C GLU A 195 7.10 2.16 10.03
N GLY A 196 6.28 1.64 9.12
CA GLY A 196 6.67 0.67 8.09
C GLY A 196 7.06 -0.70 8.64
N MET A 197 6.63 -1.03 9.86
CA MET A 197 6.90 -2.35 10.45
C MET A 197 6.14 -3.45 9.69
N ASN A 198 6.79 -4.58 9.51
CA ASN A 198 6.15 -5.76 8.95
C ASN A 198 5.32 -6.51 10.01
N ILE A 199 4.51 -7.48 9.56
CA ILE A 199 3.61 -8.24 10.46
C ILE A 199 4.38 -9.09 11.49
N ASP A 200 5.61 -9.51 11.18
CA ASP A 200 6.45 -10.27 12.11
C ASP A 200 7.01 -9.37 13.20
N GLU A 201 7.44 -8.17 12.85
CA GLU A 201 7.92 -7.14 13.79
C GLU A 201 6.80 -6.69 14.74
N ILE A 202 5.60 -6.43 14.21
CA ILE A 202 4.42 -6.10 15.02
C ILE A 202 4.02 -7.27 15.90
N GLY A 203 4.10 -8.51 15.37
CA GLY A 203 3.85 -9.72 16.14
C GLY A 203 4.75 -9.85 17.37
N ARG A 204 6.04 -9.50 17.22
CA ARG A 204 7.00 -9.45 18.34
C ARG A 204 6.65 -8.38 19.37
N VAL A 205 6.26 -7.18 18.92
CA VAL A 205 5.86 -6.08 19.81
C VAL A 205 4.65 -6.46 20.68
N TYR A 206 3.67 -7.16 20.11
CA TYR A 206 2.44 -7.55 20.81
C TYR A 206 2.48 -8.98 21.37
N ALA A 207 3.60 -9.68 21.24
CA ALA A 207 3.76 -11.08 21.65
C ALA A 207 2.68 -12.02 21.06
N VAL A 208 2.34 -11.83 19.78
CA VAL A 208 1.34 -12.62 19.06
C VAL A 208 1.89 -13.15 17.74
N HIS A 209 1.27 -14.24 17.25
CA HIS A 209 1.65 -14.81 15.97
C HIS A 209 1.34 -13.86 14.80
N ARG A 210 2.21 -13.85 13.78
CA ARG A 210 2.09 -13.01 12.56
C ARG A 210 0.70 -13.06 11.90
N ALA A 211 0.07 -14.24 11.87
CA ALA A 211 -1.26 -14.41 11.30
C ALA A 211 -2.35 -13.65 12.08
N THR A 212 -2.16 -13.44 13.38
CA THR A 212 -3.05 -12.63 14.22
C THR A 212 -2.94 -11.16 13.84
N VAL A 213 -1.70 -10.66 13.66
CA VAL A 213 -1.46 -9.27 13.20
C VAL A 213 -2.06 -9.04 11.81
N ALA A 214 -1.86 -10.00 10.89
CA ALA A 214 -2.44 -9.91 9.54
C ALA A 214 -3.97 -9.79 9.59
N ARG A 215 -4.64 -10.59 10.43
CA ARG A 215 -6.10 -10.52 10.64
C ARG A 215 -6.53 -9.18 11.26
N TRP A 216 -5.77 -8.68 12.23
CA TRP A 216 -6.06 -7.37 12.84
C TRP A 216 -6.01 -6.25 11.80
N ILE A 217 -4.91 -6.17 11.02
CA ILE A 217 -4.75 -5.14 9.99
C ILE A 217 -5.87 -5.24 8.94
N ALA A 218 -6.23 -6.45 8.50
CA ALA A 218 -7.32 -6.66 7.55
C ALA A 218 -8.67 -6.21 8.14
N GLY A 219 -8.99 -6.61 9.38
CA GLY A 219 -10.23 -6.22 10.07
C GLY A 219 -10.33 -4.71 10.31
N TYR A 220 -9.24 -4.08 10.73
CA TYR A 220 -9.21 -2.62 10.97
C TYR A 220 -9.38 -1.83 9.67
N ARG A 221 -8.79 -2.30 8.56
CA ARG A 221 -8.99 -1.70 7.23
C ARG A 221 -10.44 -1.84 6.76
N GLU A 222 -11.03 -3.01 6.95
CA GLU A 222 -12.42 -3.25 6.59
C GLU A 222 -13.38 -2.38 7.43
N GLY A 223 -13.13 -2.28 8.73
CA GLY A 223 -13.89 -1.41 9.63
C GLY A 223 -13.82 0.07 9.23
N LEU A 224 -12.61 0.55 8.88
CA LEU A 224 -12.42 1.91 8.35
C LEU A 224 -13.18 2.12 7.04
N ALA A 225 -13.09 1.18 6.09
CA ALA A 225 -13.78 1.26 4.82
C ALA A 225 -15.30 1.33 5.01
N LYS A 226 -15.87 0.48 5.87
CA LYS A 226 -17.30 0.52 6.22
C LYS A 226 -17.69 1.86 6.85
N SER A 227 -16.87 2.37 7.76
CA SER A 227 -17.13 3.64 8.46
C SER A 227 -17.10 4.84 7.51
N VAL A 228 -16.13 4.88 6.58
CA VAL A 228 -16.05 5.92 5.54
C VAL A 228 -17.24 5.82 4.59
N ARG A 229 -17.57 4.61 4.13
CA ARG A 229 -18.73 4.38 3.25
C ARG A 229 -20.01 4.90 3.86
N ALA A 230 -20.32 4.50 5.08
CA ALA A 230 -21.54 4.94 5.78
C ALA A 230 -21.66 6.47 5.87
N ARG A 231 -20.53 7.17 6.10
CA ARG A 231 -20.50 8.64 6.15
C ARG A 231 -20.72 9.30 4.79
N LEU A 232 -20.14 8.72 3.74
CA LEU A 232 -20.34 9.20 2.37
C LEU A 232 -21.78 8.96 1.92
N GLU A 233 -22.37 7.80 2.22
CA GLU A 233 -23.77 7.49 1.94
C GLU A 233 -24.73 8.44 2.66
N THR A 234 -24.44 8.82 3.90
CA THR A 234 -25.22 9.81 4.66
C THR A 234 -25.14 11.19 4.01
N LYS A 235 -24.01 11.54 3.38
CA LYS A 235 -23.79 12.88 2.80
C LYS A 235 -24.30 12.99 1.35
N PHE A 236 -24.17 11.93 0.55
CA PHE A 236 -24.43 11.95 -0.89
C PHE A 236 -25.61 11.06 -1.32
N GLY A 237 -26.28 10.40 -0.38
CA GLY A 237 -27.30 9.39 -0.67
C GLY A 237 -26.70 8.00 -0.91
N GLN A 238 -27.53 7.04 -1.31
CA GLN A 238 -27.05 5.67 -1.56
C GLN A 238 -26.12 5.66 -2.77
N LEU A 239 -24.85 5.41 -2.50
CA LEU A 239 -23.85 5.12 -3.54
C LEU A 239 -23.97 3.65 -3.94
N THR A 240 -24.07 3.40 -5.22
CA THR A 240 -23.97 2.03 -5.74
C THR A 240 -22.58 1.47 -5.40
N ARG A 241 -22.47 0.14 -5.37
CA ARG A 241 -21.17 -0.51 -5.07
C ARG A 241 -20.09 -0.09 -6.07
N ASP A 242 -20.44 0.04 -7.35
CA ASP A 242 -19.50 0.41 -8.41
C ASP A 242 -19.08 1.88 -8.32
N GLU A 243 -19.98 2.78 -7.96
CA GLU A 243 -19.65 4.20 -7.68
C GLU A 243 -18.75 4.33 -6.46
N PHE A 244 -19.04 3.58 -5.38
CA PHE A 244 -18.19 3.55 -4.20
C PHE A 244 -16.83 2.94 -4.52
N ASP A 245 -16.75 1.82 -5.22
CA ASP A 245 -15.51 1.17 -5.57
C ASP A 245 -14.67 2.03 -6.54
N SER A 246 -15.32 2.79 -7.42
CA SER A 246 -14.67 3.78 -8.29
C SER A 246 -14.14 4.98 -7.49
N LEU A 247 -14.94 5.56 -6.61
CA LEU A 247 -14.53 6.62 -5.68
C LEU A 247 -13.49 6.10 -4.69
N PHE A 248 -13.69 4.90 -4.16
CA PHE A 248 -12.78 4.27 -3.24
C PHE A 248 -11.45 3.89 -3.90
N SER A 249 -11.43 3.49 -5.18
CA SER A 249 -10.19 3.24 -5.92
C SER A 249 -9.41 4.53 -6.20
N LEU A 250 -10.10 5.61 -6.56
CA LEU A 250 -9.50 6.95 -6.72
C LEU A 250 -8.90 7.46 -5.42
N VAL A 251 -9.50 7.15 -4.29
CA VAL A 251 -9.13 7.65 -2.97
C VAL A 251 -8.33 6.61 -2.18
N TYR A 252 -8.50 5.33 -2.43
CA TYR A 252 -7.68 4.27 -1.84
C TYR A 252 -6.20 4.44 -2.20
N GLU A 253 -5.90 5.03 -3.36
CA GLU A 253 -4.56 5.50 -3.70
C GLU A 253 -4.07 6.61 -2.76
N GLN A 254 -4.98 7.42 -2.25
CA GLN A 254 -4.68 8.45 -1.23
C GLN A 254 -4.83 7.93 0.20
N LEU A 255 -5.55 6.81 0.43
CA LEU A 255 -5.84 6.28 1.75
C LEU A 255 -4.58 5.86 2.50
N ASP A 256 -3.65 5.17 1.84
CA ASP A 256 -2.35 4.83 2.44
C ASP A 256 -1.52 6.09 2.73
N LEU A 257 -1.68 7.16 1.94
CA LEU A 257 -1.06 8.47 2.16
C LEU A 257 -1.76 9.25 3.26
N SER A 258 -3.09 9.30 3.22
CA SER A 258 -3.92 10.04 4.19
C SER A 258 -3.92 9.35 5.55
N VAL A 259 -3.98 8.03 5.60
CA VAL A 259 -3.81 7.24 6.85
C VAL A 259 -2.43 7.50 7.44
N THR A 260 -1.38 7.50 6.63
CA THR A 260 -0.03 7.81 7.10
C THR A 260 0.10 9.26 7.60
N ALA A 261 -0.52 10.22 6.90
CA ALA A 261 -0.54 11.63 7.30
C ALA A 261 -1.35 11.86 8.58
N LEU A 262 -2.54 11.26 8.69
CA LEU A 262 -3.40 11.34 9.88
C LEU A 262 -2.75 10.68 11.09
N LEU A 263 -2.07 9.55 10.91
CA LEU A 263 -1.34 8.86 11.97
C LEU A 263 -0.13 9.67 12.45
N ARG A 264 0.49 10.48 11.62
CA ARG A 264 1.57 11.41 12.00
C ARG A 264 1.05 12.61 12.75
N ASN A 265 -0.05 13.21 12.30
CA ASN A 265 -0.63 14.39 12.93
C ASN A 265 -1.28 14.08 14.30
N SER A 266 -1.74 12.84 14.52
CA SER A 266 -2.28 12.42 15.83
C SER A 266 -1.23 12.37 16.95
N VAL A 267 0.05 12.46 16.65
CA VAL A 267 1.14 12.56 17.64
C VAL A 267 1.16 13.94 18.32
N GLN A 268 0.69 14.99 17.66
CA GLN A 268 0.64 16.34 18.26
C GLN A 268 -0.51 16.54 19.26
N PHE A 269 -1.52 15.67 19.27
CA PHE A 269 -2.65 15.77 20.22
C PHE A 269 -2.59 14.79 21.39
N GLY A 270 -1.58 13.93 21.49
CA GLY A 270 -1.40 12.94 22.57
C GLY A 270 -0.46 13.36 23.69
N GLY A 271 -0.01 14.61 23.71
CA GLY A 271 1.03 15.11 24.61
C GLY A 271 0.54 15.76 25.92
N ILE A 272 -0.73 15.61 26.31
CA ILE A 272 -1.24 16.17 27.58
C ILE A 272 -2.06 15.09 28.30
N ALA A 273 -1.43 14.15 28.96
CA ALA A 273 -1.96 13.41 30.11
C ALA A 273 -0.93 12.43 30.70
N THR A 274 0.18 12.97 31.19
CA THR A 274 1.05 12.25 32.13
C THR A 274 1.56 13.24 33.17
N THR A 275 0.65 13.76 33.95
CA THR A 275 1.00 14.37 35.26
C THR A 275 -0.24 14.21 36.13
N GLU A 276 -0.22 13.25 36.99
CA GLU A 276 -0.79 13.12 38.32
C GLU A 276 -1.03 11.64 38.68
N LEU A 277 0.01 10.99 39.11
CA LEU A 277 -0.04 9.94 40.11
C LEU A 277 1.06 10.28 41.11
N GLY A 278 0.79 11.38 41.81
CA GLY A 278 1.52 11.74 43.01
C GLY A 278 0.86 11.09 44.23
N SER A 279 1.66 10.30 44.85
CA SER A 279 1.80 10.14 46.30
C SER A 279 0.56 10.47 47.16
N SER A 280 -0.02 9.46 47.76
CA SER A 280 -0.53 9.56 49.12
C SER A 280 -0.13 8.31 49.87
N LYS A 281 0.90 8.46 50.69
CA LYS A 281 1.10 7.71 51.92
C LYS A 281 0.21 8.35 52.97
N ASP A 282 -0.64 7.57 53.58
CA ASP A 282 -0.78 7.39 55.03
C ASP A 282 -1.75 6.25 55.29
#